data_01fca9aa186dd8d4a2843c15d333bcdd
#
_entry.id   01fca9aa186dd8d4a2843c15d333bcdd
#
_cell.length_a   1.000
_cell.length_b   1.000
_cell.length_c   1.000
_cell.angle_alpha   90.00
_cell.angle_beta   90.00
_cell.angle_gamma   90.00
#
_symmetry.space_group_name_H-M   'P 1'
#
loop_
_entity.id
_entity.type
_entity.pdbx_description
1 polymer ?
#
loop_
_entity_poly.entity_id
_entity_poly.type
_entity_poly.pdbx_seq_one_letter_code
_entity_poly.pdbx_strand_id
1 'polypeptide(L)'
;MKIAMIGPKRIPSREGGIDVVVGRLSRELVKKGQAVTVYVRKKKGVRSEKTVDGVRVKEVFTIDKKATDALVSSFLATIRALWGSYDVLHFHALGNTCFLFLTALSRKKIVVTIHGIDWKRSKFQGIGNKILHFSEKMVVRYADEIITLCRNDYDYFQEAYGLETTLIPNGFERFEPRKARLITERFGLLGEDYILFLARIVPEKGLHYLIRAYKEANIPQKLVIAGGSGHSREYYEEMRALAGDDPNILFTGFVQVELLSELYSNAYL
;
A
#
# COMPACT_ATOMS: atom_id res chain seq x y z
N MET A 1 17.63 -5.42 -17.82
CA MET A 1 16.37 -6.19 -17.98
C MET A 1 15.21 -5.24 -18.22
N LYS A 2 14.16 -5.72 -18.88
CA LYS A 2 12.88 -5.00 -19.08
C LYS A 2 11.84 -5.58 -18.14
N ILE A 3 11.35 -4.77 -17.21
CA ILE A 3 10.46 -5.22 -16.12
C ILE A 3 9.09 -4.56 -16.28
N ALA A 4 8.02 -5.35 -16.25
CA ALA A 4 6.65 -4.84 -16.14
C ALA A 4 6.13 -5.04 -14.72
N MET A 5 5.68 -3.97 -14.04
CA MET A 5 5.06 -4.04 -12.73
C MET A 5 3.55 -3.86 -12.82
N ILE A 6 2.80 -4.73 -12.15
CA ILE A 6 1.34 -4.81 -12.16
C ILE A 6 0.84 -4.80 -10.72
N GLY A 7 -0.12 -3.92 -10.40
CA GLY A 7 -0.74 -3.90 -9.08
C GLY A 7 -1.08 -2.52 -8.53
N PRO A 8 -0.23 -1.49 -8.68
CA PRO A 8 -0.51 -0.19 -8.11
C PRO A 8 -1.71 0.47 -8.79
N LYS A 9 -2.41 1.32 -8.03
CA LYS A 9 -3.51 2.11 -8.58
C LYS A 9 -3.00 3.29 -9.39
N ARG A 10 -1.99 3.99 -8.87
CA ARG A 10 -1.42 5.21 -9.46
C ARG A 10 0.06 5.33 -9.13
N ILE A 11 0.81 5.96 -10.03
CA ILE A 11 2.18 6.41 -9.80
C ILE A 11 2.37 7.78 -10.46
N PRO A 12 2.93 8.76 -9.77
CA PRO A 12 3.22 8.79 -8.34
C PRO A 12 1.95 8.83 -7.49
N SER A 13 1.97 8.23 -6.33
CA SER A 13 0.88 8.27 -5.35
C SER A 13 1.42 8.07 -3.94
N ARG A 14 0.71 8.64 -2.95
CA ARG A 14 1.00 8.46 -1.51
C ARG A 14 -0.20 7.94 -0.74
N GLU A 15 -1.29 7.63 -1.44
CA GLU A 15 -2.55 7.20 -0.83
C GLU A 15 -2.57 5.72 -0.43
N GLY A 16 -1.69 4.90 -1.01
CA GLY A 16 -1.64 3.47 -0.77
C GLY A 16 -0.22 2.95 -0.56
N GLY A 17 0.00 2.07 0.43
CA GLY A 17 1.31 1.49 0.70
C GLY A 17 1.92 0.80 -0.53
N ILE A 18 1.13 0.04 -1.29
CA ILE A 18 1.58 -0.62 -2.52
C ILE A 18 2.02 0.41 -3.57
N ASP A 19 1.28 1.50 -3.76
CA ASP A 19 1.60 2.55 -4.73
C ASP A 19 2.94 3.22 -4.38
N VAL A 20 3.18 3.48 -3.09
CA VAL A 20 4.43 4.05 -2.59
C VAL A 20 5.60 3.09 -2.81
N VAL A 21 5.45 1.82 -2.41
CA VAL A 21 6.50 0.79 -2.55
C VAL A 21 6.85 0.58 -4.00
N VAL A 22 5.86 0.35 -4.88
CA VAL A 22 6.10 0.12 -6.32
C VAL A 22 6.71 1.36 -6.97
N GLY A 23 6.23 2.55 -6.63
CA GLY A 23 6.78 3.80 -7.17
C GLY A 23 8.25 4.00 -6.80
N ARG A 24 8.64 3.71 -5.55
CA ARG A 24 10.03 3.80 -5.09
C ARG A 24 10.91 2.71 -5.70
N LEU A 25 10.47 1.46 -5.64
CA LEU A 25 11.17 0.33 -6.21
C LEU A 25 11.43 0.52 -7.71
N SER A 26 10.44 1.01 -8.46
CA SER A 26 10.57 1.29 -9.89
C SER A 26 11.67 2.31 -10.18
N ARG A 27 11.73 3.40 -9.41
CA ARG A 27 12.76 4.43 -9.55
C ARG A 27 14.16 3.90 -9.24
N GLU A 28 14.30 3.13 -8.17
CA GLU A 28 15.60 2.55 -7.81
C GLU A 28 16.09 1.52 -8.85
N LEU A 29 15.18 0.75 -9.42
CA LEU A 29 15.53 -0.16 -10.52
C LEU A 29 15.96 0.60 -11.79
N VAL A 30 15.31 1.72 -12.11
CA VAL A 30 15.73 2.60 -13.22
C VAL A 30 17.12 3.18 -12.97
N LYS A 31 17.42 3.67 -11.75
CA LYS A 31 18.76 4.13 -11.37
C LYS A 31 19.82 3.04 -11.52
N LYS A 32 19.44 1.77 -11.33
CA LYS A 32 20.29 0.60 -11.57
C LYS A 32 20.33 0.13 -13.03
N GLY A 33 19.86 0.95 -13.97
CA GLY A 33 19.91 0.68 -15.42
C GLY A 33 18.85 -0.29 -15.94
N GLN A 34 17.78 -0.57 -15.16
CA GLN A 34 16.69 -1.42 -15.64
C GLN A 34 15.64 -0.58 -16.38
N ALA A 35 15.04 -1.13 -17.44
CA ALA A 35 13.90 -0.51 -18.12
C ALA A 35 12.59 -0.95 -17.42
N VAL A 36 11.97 -0.04 -16.69
CA VAL A 36 10.77 -0.36 -15.89
C VAL A 36 9.53 0.27 -16.50
N THR A 37 8.49 -0.54 -16.69
CA THR A 37 7.14 -0.12 -17.06
C THR A 37 6.18 -0.48 -15.94
N VAL A 38 5.37 0.48 -15.47
CA VAL A 38 4.34 0.24 -14.45
C VAL A 38 2.96 0.42 -15.05
N TYR A 39 2.12 -0.60 -14.91
CA TYR A 39 0.73 -0.54 -15.32
C TYR A 39 -0.12 0.00 -14.18
N VAL A 40 -0.84 1.11 -14.44
CA VAL A 40 -1.71 1.79 -13.47
C VAL A 40 -3.16 1.86 -13.96
N ARG A 41 -4.09 2.12 -13.04
CA ARG A 41 -5.53 2.10 -13.33
C ARG A 41 -6.02 3.44 -13.87
N LYS A 42 -6.89 3.42 -14.87
CA LYS A 42 -7.63 4.60 -15.37
C LYS A 42 -9.11 4.32 -15.51
N LYS A 43 -9.91 5.08 -14.76
CA LYS A 43 -11.35 4.90 -14.69
C LYS A 43 -12.09 5.46 -15.90
N LYS A 44 -11.70 6.65 -16.40
CA LYS A 44 -12.36 7.38 -17.51
C LYS A 44 -11.32 8.12 -18.38
N GLY A 45 -11.70 8.39 -19.62
CA GLY A 45 -10.93 9.18 -20.58
C GLY A 45 -9.91 8.40 -21.41
N VAL A 46 -9.15 9.11 -22.26
CA VAL A 46 -8.12 8.53 -23.12
C VAL A 46 -6.98 7.99 -22.26
N ARG A 47 -6.53 6.78 -22.56
CA ARG A 47 -5.39 6.17 -21.88
C ARG A 47 -4.14 6.92 -22.25
N SER A 48 -3.28 7.18 -21.26
CA SER A 48 -2.02 7.86 -21.46
C SER A 48 -0.84 6.93 -21.17
N GLU A 49 0.23 7.19 -21.86
CA GLU A 49 1.56 6.70 -21.52
C GLU A 49 2.41 7.92 -21.19
N LYS A 50 3.08 7.88 -20.04
CA LYS A 50 3.96 8.97 -19.59
C LYS A 50 5.19 8.40 -18.92
N THR A 51 6.26 9.18 -18.88
CA THR A 51 7.47 8.85 -18.14
C THR A 51 7.55 9.73 -16.89
N VAL A 52 7.75 9.12 -15.72
CA VAL A 52 7.91 9.80 -14.43
C VAL A 52 9.18 9.25 -13.79
N ASP A 53 10.16 10.10 -13.53
CA ASP A 53 11.46 9.72 -12.94
C ASP A 53 12.13 8.55 -13.67
N GLY A 54 12.06 8.53 -15.02
CA GLY A 54 12.59 7.45 -15.85
C GLY A 54 11.73 6.18 -15.93
N VAL A 55 10.68 6.08 -15.13
CA VAL A 55 9.73 4.98 -15.13
C VAL A 55 8.65 5.21 -16.18
N ARG A 56 8.44 4.27 -17.08
CA ARG A 56 7.35 4.31 -18.06
C ARG A 56 6.04 3.90 -17.38
N VAL A 57 5.06 4.79 -17.33
CA VAL A 57 3.74 4.53 -16.73
C VAL A 57 2.70 4.35 -17.83
N LYS A 58 2.07 3.19 -17.88
CA LYS A 58 1.01 2.84 -18.85
C LYS A 58 -0.32 2.68 -18.14
N GLU A 59 -1.34 3.39 -18.61
CA GLU A 59 -2.68 3.30 -18.07
C GLU A 59 -3.47 2.14 -18.70
N VAL A 60 -4.15 1.36 -17.85
CA VAL A 60 -5.13 0.34 -18.26
C VAL A 60 -6.51 0.69 -17.75
N PHE A 61 -7.53 0.35 -18.54
CA PHE A 61 -8.92 0.59 -18.14
C PHE A 61 -9.28 -0.19 -16.87
N THR A 62 -10.16 0.41 -16.06
CA THR A 62 -10.79 -0.25 -14.92
C THR A 62 -12.21 0.23 -14.70
N ILE A 63 -12.98 -0.55 -13.94
CA ILE A 63 -14.35 -0.23 -13.54
C ILE A 63 -14.33 0.28 -12.09
N ASP A 64 -15.03 1.40 -11.82
CA ASP A 64 -15.06 2.02 -10.49
C ASP A 64 -16.01 1.30 -9.53
N LYS A 65 -15.70 0.03 -9.22
CA LYS A 65 -16.40 -0.77 -8.20
C LYS A 65 -15.36 -1.53 -7.38
N LYS A 66 -15.52 -1.58 -6.06
CA LYS A 66 -14.53 -2.08 -5.08
C LYS A 66 -13.85 -3.42 -5.44
N ALA A 67 -14.59 -4.39 -5.96
CA ALA A 67 -14.06 -5.72 -6.26
C ALA A 67 -13.58 -5.86 -7.72
N THR A 68 -14.27 -5.24 -8.68
CA THR A 68 -13.98 -5.36 -10.11
C THR A 68 -12.83 -4.47 -10.56
N ASP A 69 -12.55 -3.40 -9.83
CA ASP A 69 -11.43 -2.48 -10.12
C ASP A 69 -10.09 -3.22 -10.25
N ALA A 70 -9.74 -4.03 -9.26
CA ALA A 70 -8.51 -4.81 -9.26
C ALA A 70 -8.52 -5.90 -10.35
N LEU A 71 -9.61 -6.63 -10.50
CA LEU A 71 -9.72 -7.74 -11.45
C LEU A 71 -9.60 -7.26 -12.91
N VAL A 72 -10.40 -6.25 -13.29
CA VAL A 72 -10.38 -5.75 -14.68
C VAL A 72 -9.02 -5.15 -15.03
N SER A 73 -8.46 -4.33 -14.13
CA SER A 73 -7.15 -3.72 -14.37
C SER A 73 -6.03 -4.75 -14.42
N SER A 74 -6.02 -5.75 -13.54
CA SER A 74 -4.99 -6.78 -13.54
C SER A 74 -5.09 -7.70 -14.76
N PHE A 75 -6.31 -8.07 -15.20
CA PHE A 75 -6.51 -8.81 -16.43
C PHE A 75 -5.93 -8.08 -17.64
N LEU A 76 -6.34 -6.82 -17.87
CA LEU A 76 -5.88 -6.04 -19.00
C LEU A 76 -4.38 -5.73 -18.94
N ALA A 77 -3.83 -5.49 -17.74
CA ALA A 77 -2.40 -5.29 -17.56
C ALA A 77 -1.62 -6.57 -17.87
N THR A 78 -2.09 -7.73 -17.41
CA THR A 78 -1.47 -9.03 -17.69
C THR A 78 -1.43 -9.31 -19.19
N ILE A 79 -2.56 -9.18 -19.90
CA ILE A 79 -2.63 -9.37 -21.35
C ILE A 79 -1.62 -8.45 -22.07
N ARG A 80 -1.62 -7.16 -21.74
CA ARG A 80 -0.69 -6.19 -22.38
C ARG A 80 0.77 -6.46 -22.04
N ALA A 81 1.07 -6.91 -20.85
CA ALA A 81 2.41 -7.26 -20.43
C ALA A 81 2.91 -8.54 -21.13
N LEU A 82 2.01 -9.51 -21.35
CA LEU A 82 2.34 -10.73 -22.11
C LEU A 82 2.75 -10.42 -23.55
N TRP A 83 2.09 -9.48 -24.20
CA TRP A 83 2.40 -9.07 -25.57
C TRP A 83 3.57 -8.08 -25.65
N GLY A 84 3.98 -7.51 -24.51
CA GLY A 84 5.12 -6.60 -24.44
C GLY A 84 6.47 -7.34 -24.41
N SER A 85 7.55 -6.67 -24.84
CA SER A 85 8.92 -7.20 -24.79
C SER A 85 9.51 -7.02 -23.38
N TYR A 86 9.03 -7.78 -22.40
CA TYR A 86 9.53 -7.79 -21.03
C TYR A 86 10.23 -9.11 -20.72
N ASP A 87 11.27 -9.04 -19.88
CA ASP A 87 11.99 -10.20 -19.34
C ASP A 87 11.30 -10.71 -18.06
N VAL A 88 10.75 -9.76 -17.26
CA VAL A 88 10.13 -10.04 -15.96
C VAL A 88 8.76 -9.38 -15.89
N LEU A 89 7.76 -10.14 -15.43
CA LEU A 89 6.46 -9.62 -15.00
C LEU A 89 6.39 -9.68 -13.47
N HIS A 90 6.37 -8.53 -12.82
CA HIS A 90 6.35 -8.42 -11.37
C HIS A 90 4.96 -7.97 -10.89
N PHE A 91 4.25 -8.88 -10.23
CA PHE A 91 2.92 -8.65 -9.68
C PHE A 91 3.01 -8.24 -8.21
N HIS A 92 2.16 -7.32 -7.80
CA HIS A 92 2.10 -6.84 -6.42
C HIS A 92 0.70 -7.05 -5.83
N ALA A 93 0.63 -7.71 -4.67
CA ALA A 93 -0.55 -8.14 -3.91
C ALA A 93 -1.41 -9.23 -4.59
N LEU A 94 -1.98 -10.10 -3.76
CA LEU A 94 -2.80 -11.27 -4.17
C LEU A 94 -3.97 -10.88 -5.08
N GLY A 95 -4.65 -9.78 -4.81
CA GLY A 95 -5.81 -9.35 -5.61
C GLY A 95 -5.52 -9.06 -7.10
N ASN A 96 -4.24 -8.98 -7.48
CA ASN A 96 -3.83 -8.73 -8.87
C ASN A 96 -3.30 -9.99 -9.58
N THR A 97 -3.31 -11.16 -8.92
CA THR A 97 -2.69 -12.39 -9.44
C THR A 97 -3.69 -13.45 -9.91
N CYS A 98 -4.98 -13.13 -9.87
CA CYS A 98 -6.06 -14.05 -10.31
C CYS A 98 -5.86 -14.62 -11.74
N PHE A 99 -5.18 -13.87 -12.60
CA PHE A 99 -4.98 -14.23 -14.01
C PHE A 99 -3.55 -14.71 -14.33
N LEU A 100 -2.78 -15.15 -13.32
CA LEU A 100 -1.42 -15.66 -13.54
C LEU A 100 -1.38 -16.89 -14.45
N PHE A 101 -2.44 -17.70 -14.50
CA PHE A 101 -2.52 -18.84 -15.42
C PHE A 101 -2.33 -18.43 -16.89
N LEU A 102 -2.61 -17.18 -17.27
CA LEU A 102 -2.35 -16.67 -18.62
C LEU A 102 -0.85 -16.59 -18.93
N THR A 103 -0.01 -16.55 -17.90
CA THR A 103 1.45 -16.47 -18.07
C THR A 103 2.10 -17.83 -18.34
N ALA A 104 1.37 -18.92 -18.19
CA ALA A 104 1.88 -20.30 -18.31
C ALA A 104 2.57 -20.60 -19.65
N LEU A 105 2.14 -19.96 -20.75
CA LEU A 105 2.73 -20.12 -22.07
C LEU A 105 3.81 -19.07 -22.38
N SER A 106 4.14 -18.24 -21.43
CA SER A 106 5.14 -17.16 -21.59
C SER A 106 6.51 -17.64 -21.11
N ARG A 107 7.56 -17.21 -21.79
CA ARG A 107 8.96 -17.42 -21.35
C ARG A 107 9.45 -16.34 -20.39
N LYS A 108 8.57 -15.44 -19.96
CA LYS A 108 8.90 -14.35 -19.03
C LYS A 108 8.97 -14.87 -17.62
N LYS A 109 9.90 -14.33 -16.83
CA LYS A 109 9.97 -14.64 -15.39
C LYS A 109 8.83 -13.95 -14.63
N ILE A 110 8.12 -14.71 -13.82
CA ILE A 110 6.98 -14.25 -13.04
C ILE A 110 7.40 -14.09 -11.57
N VAL A 111 7.43 -12.85 -11.12
CA VAL A 111 7.75 -12.49 -9.73
C VAL A 111 6.49 -11.96 -9.07
N VAL A 112 6.20 -12.38 -7.84
CA VAL A 112 5.05 -11.89 -7.08
C VAL A 112 5.49 -11.41 -5.71
N THR A 113 5.21 -10.14 -5.39
CA THR A 113 5.38 -9.62 -4.02
C THR A 113 4.06 -9.65 -3.27
N ILE A 114 4.04 -10.37 -2.15
CA ILE A 114 2.92 -10.45 -1.22
C ILE A 114 2.96 -9.25 -0.26
N HIS A 115 1.95 -8.39 -0.30
CA HIS A 115 1.80 -7.23 0.60
C HIS A 115 0.92 -7.54 1.81
N GLY A 116 1.03 -8.74 2.33
CA GLY A 116 0.21 -9.33 3.37
C GLY A 116 -0.88 -10.23 2.80
N ILE A 117 -1.35 -11.14 3.63
CA ILE A 117 -2.38 -12.13 3.25
C ILE A 117 -3.75 -11.46 3.30
N ASP A 118 -4.19 -10.94 2.16
CA ASP A 118 -5.37 -10.08 2.04
C ASP A 118 -6.67 -10.74 2.53
N TRP A 119 -6.86 -12.04 2.35
CA TRP A 119 -8.08 -12.74 2.77
C TRP A 119 -8.20 -12.89 4.30
N LYS A 120 -7.11 -12.76 5.06
CA LYS A 120 -7.15 -12.69 6.54
C LYS A 120 -7.73 -11.36 7.04
N ARG A 121 -7.91 -10.36 6.17
CA ARG A 121 -8.44 -9.04 6.54
C ARG A 121 -9.96 -9.05 6.53
N SER A 122 -10.58 -8.51 7.56
CA SER A 122 -12.05 -8.48 7.77
C SER A 122 -12.86 -7.86 6.62
N LYS A 123 -12.24 -6.99 5.82
CA LYS A 123 -12.90 -6.32 4.68
C LYS A 123 -13.23 -7.23 3.50
N PHE A 124 -12.63 -8.42 3.41
CA PHE A 124 -12.86 -9.37 2.32
C PHE A 124 -13.73 -10.53 2.83
N GLN A 125 -15.00 -10.52 2.46
CA GLN A 125 -15.96 -11.56 2.78
C GLN A 125 -16.64 -12.10 1.51
N GLY A 126 -17.24 -13.27 1.60
CA GLY A 126 -17.99 -13.87 0.50
C GLY A 126 -17.16 -14.16 -0.75
N ILE A 127 -17.63 -13.72 -1.92
CA ILE A 127 -16.99 -13.98 -3.23
C ILE A 127 -15.58 -13.37 -3.30
N GLY A 128 -15.37 -12.20 -2.69
CA GLY A 128 -14.05 -11.55 -2.66
C GLY A 128 -12.98 -12.41 -1.99
N ASN A 129 -13.34 -13.08 -0.90
CA ASN A 129 -12.46 -14.02 -0.20
C ASN A 129 -12.12 -15.24 -1.07
N LYS A 130 -13.11 -15.83 -1.74
CA LYS A 130 -12.89 -16.95 -2.68
C LYS A 130 -11.94 -16.59 -3.82
N ILE A 131 -12.06 -15.37 -4.38
CA ILE A 131 -11.17 -14.88 -5.42
C ILE A 131 -9.74 -14.74 -4.89
N LEU A 132 -9.54 -14.25 -3.66
CA LEU A 132 -8.22 -14.12 -3.07
C LEU A 132 -7.55 -15.47 -2.79
N HIS A 133 -8.29 -16.46 -2.30
CA HIS A 133 -7.78 -17.83 -2.17
C HIS A 133 -7.44 -18.46 -3.52
N PHE A 134 -8.27 -18.21 -4.55
CA PHE A 134 -7.94 -18.65 -5.90
C PHE A 134 -6.67 -17.96 -6.41
N SER A 135 -6.56 -16.66 -6.21
CA SER A 135 -5.37 -15.87 -6.58
C SER A 135 -4.10 -16.40 -5.90
N GLU A 136 -4.18 -16.78 -4.63
CA GLU A 136 -3.06 -17.37 -3.89
C GLU A 136 -2.63 -18.71 -4.50
N LYS A 137 -3.59 -19.59 -4.87
CA LYS A 137 -3.27 -20.82 -5.59
C LYS A 137 -2.62 -20.56 -6.95
N MET A 138 -3.01 -19.47 -7.64
CA MET A 138 -2.36 -19.06 -8.88
C MET A 138 -0.92 -18.60 -8.65
N VAL A 139 -0.65 -17.90 -7.55
CA VAL A 139 0.72 -17.52 -7.15
C VAL A 139 1.57 -18.78 -6.93
N VAL A 140 1.11 -19.67 -6.07
CA VAL A 140 1.80 -20.93 -5.76
C VAL A 140 2.10 -21.77 -7.02
N ARG A 141 1.20 -21.75 -8.01
CA ARG A 141 1.32 -22.56 -9.22
C ARG A 141 2.17 -21.96 -10.33
N TYR A 142 2.15 -20.63 -10.48
CA TYR A 142 2.67 -19.96 -11.68
C TYR A 142 3.75 -18.93 -11.41
N ALA A 143 4.03 -18.56 -10.15
CA ALA A 143 5.15 -17.68 -9.87
C ALA A 143 6.47 -18.44 -9.93
N ASP A 144 7.47 -17.87 -10.60
CA ASP A 144 8.86 -18.35 -10.55
C ASP A 144 9.53 -17.92 -9.23
N GLU A 145 9.09 -16.80 -8.66
CA GLU A 145 9.61 -16.25 -7.41
C GLU A 145 8.51 -15.55 -6.61
N ILE A 146 8.43 -15.86 -5.33
CA ILE A 146 7.48 -15.25 -4.39
C ILE A 146 8.28 -14.47 -3.35
N ILE A 147 8.02 -13.16 -3.28
CA ILE A 147 8.62 -12.27 -2.30
C ILE A 147 7.62 -12.02 -1.17
N THR A 148 8.01 -12.30 0.06
CA THR A 148 7.28 -11.95 1.28
C THR A 148 7.96 -10.79 2.01
N LEU A 149 7.17 -9.93 2.66
CA LEU A 149 7.66 -8.70 3.29
C LEU A 149 7.90 -8.84 4.80
N CYS A 150 7.41 -9.90 5.41
CA CYS A 150 7.56 -10.19 6.83
C CYS A 150 7.65 -11.69 7.09
N ARG A 151 8.19 -12.03 8.28
CA ARG A 151 8.38 -13.41 8.70
C ARG A 151 7.07 -14.19 8.77
N ASN A 152 5.99 -13.59 9.26
CA ASN A 152 4.69 -14.26 9.37
C ASN A 152 4.13 -14.71 8.00
N ASP A 153 4.34 -13.90 6.94
CA ASP A 153 3.90 -14.28 5.59
C ASP A 153 4.81 -15.38 5.01
N TYR A 154 6.12 -15.33 5.29
CA TYR A 154 7.06 -16.39 4.92
C TYR A 154 6.69 -17.72 5.58
N ASP A 155 6.52 -17.75 6.90
CA ASP A 155 6.16 -18.95 7.66
C ASP A 155 4.81 -19.52 7.18
N TYR A 156 3.84 -18.65 6.87
CA TYR A 156 2.55 -19.07 6.31
C TYR A 156 2.72 -19.84 4.98
N PHE A 157 3.52 -19.36 4.02
CA PHE A 157 3.72 -20.06 2.75
C PHE A 157 4.46 -21.38 2.94
N GLN A 158 5.38 -21.44 3.88
CA GLN A 158 6.09 -22.68 4.23
C GLN A 158 5.15 -23.71 4.87
N GLU A 159 4.33 -23.30 5.84
CA GLU A 159 3.38 -24.18 6.54
C GLU A 159 2.24 -24.66 5.64
N ALA A 160 1.63 -23.74 4.87
CA ALA A 160 0.45 -24.05 4.08
C ALA A 160 0.76 -24.77 2.76
N TYR A 161 1.95 -24.55 2.17
CA TYR A 161 2.28 -25.02 0.82
C TYR A 161 3.63 -25.73 0.72
N GLY A 162 4.42 -25.77 1.77
CA GLY A 162 5.80 -26.29 1.74
C GLY A 162 6.74 -25.48 0.85
N LEU A 163 6.46 -24.20 0.63
CA LEU A 163 7.22 -23.33 -0.25
C LEU A 163 8.09 -22.36 0.53
N GLU A 164 9.37 -22.33 0.21
CA GLU A 164 10.27 -21.26 0.63
C GLU A 164 10.06 -20.05 -0.26
N THR A 165 9.83 -18.89 0.37
CA THR A 165 9.71 -17.61 -0.32
C THR A 165 10.93 -16.75 -0.06
N THR A 166 11.20 -15.76 -0.89
CA THR A 166 12.27 -14.80 -0.63
C THR A 166 11.78 -13.71 0.31
N LEU A 167 12.31 -13.66 1.54
CA LEU A 167 11.98 -12.64 2.52
C LEU A 167 12.74 -11.34 2.24
N ILE A 168 12.06 -10.34 1.71
CA ILE A 168 12.59 -9.01 1.43
C ILE A 168 11.68 -7.96 2.05
N PRO A 169 11.97 -7.44 3.25
CA PRO A 169 11.19 -6.39 3.87
C PRO A 169 11.15 -5.11 3.02
N ASN A 170 10.07 -4.32 3.17
CA ASN A 170 10.00 -3.02 2.53
C ASN A 170 11.14 -2.12 3.01
N GLY A 171 11.83 -1.50 2.07
CA GLY A 171 12.81 -0.46 2.37
C GLY A 171 12.13 0.87 2.76
N PHE A 172 12.90 1.72 3.42
CA PHE A 172 12.51 3.09 3.71
C PHE A 172 13.60 4.07 3.22
N GLU A 173 13.20 5.28 2.90
CA GLU A 173 14.15 6.35 2.60
C GLU A 173 14.73 6.89 3.91
N ARG A 174 16.03 7.22 3.89
CA ARG A 174 16.65 7.88 5.03
C ARG A 174 15.89 9.18 5.30
N PHE A 175 15.44 9.30 6.52
CA PHE A 175 14.66 10.44 6.96
C PHE A 175 15.60 11.50 7.57
N GLU A 176 15.46 12.75 7.12
CA GLU A 176 16.15 13.88 7.73
C GLU A 176 15.19 14.57 8.69
N PRO A 177 15.52 14.64 9.99
CA PRO A 177 14.70 15.34 10.97
C PRO A 177 14.45 16.79 10.59
N ARG A 178 13.22 17.25 10.75
CA ARG A 178 12.80 18.62 10.50
C ARG A 178 12.38 19.29 11.79
N LYS A 179 12.79 20.55 11.96
CA LYS A 179 12.33 21.37 13.10
C LYS A 179 10.84 21.66 12.98
N ALA A 180 10.18 21.76 14.12
CA ALA A 180 8.79 22.17 14.22
C ALA A 180 8.62 23.62 13.70
N ARG A 181 7.80 23.81 12.69
CA ARG A 181 7.37 25.08 12.13
C ARG A 181 5.91 25.01 11.70
N LEU A 182 5.60 24.20 10.68
CA LEU A 182 4.23 24.07 10.18
C LEU A 182 3.30 23.42 11.22
N ILE A 183 3.80 22.48 12.02
CA ILE A 183 3.02 21.87 13.10
C ILE A 183 2.74 22.89 14.22
N THR A 184 3.64 23.79 14.49
CA THR A 184 3.43 24.89 15.46
C THR A 184 2.43 25.91 14.93
N GLU A 185 2.61 26.36 13.68
CA GLU A 185 1.72 27.35 13.07
C GLU A 185 0.27 26.85 12.94
N ARG A 186 0.07 25.56 12.62
CA ARG A 186 -1.26 25.00 12.35
C ARG A 186 -1.93 24.40 13.57
N PHE A 187 -1.17 23.82 14.49
CA PHE A 187 -1.70 23.00 15.57
C PHE A 187 -1.19 23.37 16.95
N GLY A 188 -0.29 24.36 17.06
CA GLY A 188 0.31 24.75 18.35
C GLY A 188 1.18 23.65 18.98
N LEU A 189 1.75 22.74 18.16
CA LEU A 189 2.65 21.69 18.63
C LEU A 189 4.10 22.19 18.63
N LEU A 190 4.80 22.00 19.75
CA LEU A 190 6.17 22.52 19.93
C LEU A 190 7.26 21.47 19.70
N GLY A 191 6.90 20.18 19.70
CA GLY A 191 7.81 19.07 19.61
C GLY A 191 7.99 18.36 20.95
N GLU A 192 8.08 17.01 20.91
CA GLU A 192 8.14 16.10 22.07
C GLU A 192 6.96 16.22 23.03
N ASP A 193 5.93 17.00 22.65
CA ASP A 193 4.72 17.27 23.44
C ASP A 193 3.49 16.46 22.96
N TYR A 194 3.68 15.50 22.05
CA TYR A 194 2.58 14.66 21.53
C TYR A 194 3.00 13.25 21.14
N ILE A 195 2.04 12.34 21.25
CA ILE A 195 2.08 10.99 20.70
C ILE A 195 1.44 11.03 19.30
N LEU A 196 2.11 10.46 18.30
CA LEU A 196 1.63 10.46 16.91
C LEU A 196 1.02 9.12 16.51
N PHE A 197 -0.27 9.12 16.18
CA PHE A 197 -0.89 8.05 15.42
C PHE A 197 -0.96 8.45 13.94
N LEU A 198 -0.25 7.72 13.07
CA LEU A 198 -0.26 7.97 11.63
C LEU A 198 -0.72 6.74 10.86
N ALA A 199 -1.96 6.74 10.41
CA ALA A 199 -2.52 5.67 9.57
C ALA A 199 -3.80 6.14 8.88
N ARG A 200 -4.31 5.32 7.93
CA ARG A 200 -5.73 5.43 7.55
C ARG A 200 -6.59 5.10 8.76
N ILE A 201 -7.62 5.88 9.00
CA ILE A 201 -8.54 5.65 10.12
C ILE A 201 -9.54 4.58 9.70
N VAL A 202 -9.18 3.33 9.98
CA VAL A 202 -9.94 2.10 9.69
C VAL A 202 -9.83 1.13 10.87
N PRO A 203 -10.82 0.25 11.11
CA PRO A 203 -10.85 -0.64 12.27
C PRO A 203 -9.56 -1.45 12.47
N GLU A 204 -8.97 -1.92 11.39
CA GLU A 204 -7.75 -2.75 11.41
C GLU A 204 -6.51 -2.04 11.95
N LYS A 205 -6.55 -0.70 12.08
CA LYS A 205 -5.44 0.09 12.63
C LYS A 205 -5.56 0.32 14.13
N GLY A 206 -6.67 -0.09 14.74
CA GLY A 206 -6.82 -0.14 16.20
C GLY A 206 -6.90 1.22 16.90
N LEU A 207 -7.27 2.31 16.20
CA LEU A 207 -7.32 3.65 16.78
C LEU A 207 -8.24 3.71 18.03
N HIS A 208 -9.33 2.95 18.05
CA HIS A 208 -10.24 2.87 19.20
C HIS A 208 -9.55 2.35 20.49
N TYR A 209 -8.59 1.43 20.36
CA TYR A 209 -7.80 0.98 21.50
C TYR A 209 -6.88 2.10 22.00
N LEU A 210 -6.22 2.80 21.06
CA LEU A 210 -5.32 3.89 21.43
C LEU A 210 -6.05 5.04 22.13
N ILE A 211 -7.22 5.47 21.63
CA ILE A 211 -7.99 6.56 22.27
C ILE A 211 -8.43 6.17 23.68
N ARG A 212 -8.89 4.92 23.88
CA ARG A 212 -9.26 4.45 25.22
C ARG A 212 -8.08 4.41 26.16
N ALA A 213 -6.97 3.80 25.75
CA ALA A 213 -5.75 3.75 26.55
C ALA A 213 -5.19 5.14 26.88
N TYR A 214 -5.24 6.06 25.90
CA TYR A 214 -4.81 7.44 26.12
C TYR A 214 -5.62 8.16 27.18
N LYS A 215 -6.96 8.02 27.15
CA LYS A 215 -7.85 8.61 28.17
C LYS A 215 -7.64 8.03 29.57
N GLU A 216 -7.28 6.75 29.66
CA GLU A 216 -6.99 6.09 30.94
C GLU A 216 -5.60 6.45 31.47
N ALA A 217 -4.61 6.67 30.59
CA ALA A 217 -3.22 6.89 30.99
C ALA A 217 -2.95 8.25 31.66
N ASN A 218 -3.82 9.25 31.43
CA ASN A 218 -3.72 10.60 32.01
C ASN A 218 -2.30 11.22 31.89
N ILE A 219 -1.74 11.17 30.66
CA ILE A 219 -0.38 11.64 30.36
C ILE A 219 -0.41 13.08 29.86
N PRO A 220 0.70 13.86 30.03
CA PRO A 220 0.74 15.27 29.65
C PRO A 220 0.84 15.51 28.15
N GLN A 221 1.32 14.51 27.37
CA GLN A 221 1.47 14.64 25.93
C GLN A 221 0.10 14.59 25.23
N LYS A 222 -0.09 15.42 24.20
CA LYS A 222 -1.27 15.36 23.35
C LYS A 222 -1.29 14.07 22.49
N LEU A 223 -2.47 13.61 22.09
CA LEU A 223 -2.63 12.57 21.08
C LEU A 223 -2.94 13.21 19.73
N VAL A 224 -2.01 13.13 18.78
CA VAL A 224 -2.18 13.64 17.43
C VAL A 224 -2.50 12.49 16.47
N ILE A 225 -3.70 12.55 15.88
CA ILE A 225 -4.23 11.53 14.97
C ILE A 225 -4.17 12.09 13.55
N ALA A 226 -3.19 11.63 12.78
CA ALA A 226 -2.97 12.03 11.41
C ALA A 226 -3.39 10.92 10.44
N GLY A 227 -4.37 11.23 9.58
CA GLY A 227 -4.88 10.31 8.57
C GLY A 227 -6.29 10.63 8.12
N GLY A 228 -6.67 10.07 6.97
CA GLY A 228 -8.03 10.23 6.43
C GLY A 228 -8.90 9.00 6.68
N SER A 229 -10.21 9.17 6.59
CA SER A 229 -11.22 8.10 6.75
C SER A 229 -11.18 7.05 5.63
N GLY A 230 -10.60 7.38 4.47
CA GLY A 230 -10.63 6.50 3.31
C GLY A 230 -12.07 6.13 2.92
N HIS A 231 -12.40 4.83 3.00
CA HIS A 231 -13.75 4.31 2.72
C HIS A 231 -14.54 3.95 4.00
N SER A 232 -14.05 4.34 5.17
CA SER A 232 -14.63 3.99 6.49
C SER A 232 -15.06 5.25 7.24
N ARG A 233 -15.95 6.05 6.62
CA ARG A 233 -16.43 7.30 7.20
C ARG A 233 -17.16 7.08 8.53
N GLU A 234 -17.94 6.01 8.62
CA GLU A 234 -18.66 5.64 9.85
C GLU A 234 -17.68 5.43 11.02
N TYR A 235 -16.64 4.64 10.81
CA TYR A 235 -15.61 4.41 11.82
C TYR A 235 -14.84 5.69 12.17
N TYR A 236 -14.62 6.58 11.20
CA TYR A 236 -14.00 7.88 11.48
C TYR A 236 -14.86 8.73 12.43
N GLU A 237 -16.17 8.82 12.18
CA GLU A 237 -17.12 9.55 13.03
C GLU A 237 -17.24 8.88 14.43
N GLU A 238 -17.21 7.56 14.49
CA GLU A 238 -17.14 6.81 15.74
C GLU A 238 -15.90 7.17 16.56
N MET A 239 -14.73 7.27 15.92
CA MET A 239 -13.48 7.67 16.59
C MET A 239 -13.51 9.13 17.07
N ARG A 240 -14.14 10.01 16.29
CA ARG A 240 -14.38 11.39 16.72
C ARG A 240 -15.29 11.46 17.94
N ALA A 241 -16.36 10.69 17.93
CA ALA A 241 -17.28 10.61 19.08
C ALA A 241 -16.59 9.99 20.32
N LEU A 242 -15.76 8.95 20.12
CA LEU A 242 -14.98 8.33 21.21
C LEU A 242 -13.95 9.30 21.82
N ALA A 243 -13.32 10.14 21.01
CA ALA A 243 -12.44 11.21 21.48
C ALA A 243 -13.22 12.26 22.26
N GLY A 244 -14.45 12.58 21.83
CA GLY A 244 -15.25 13.65 22.43
C GLY A 244 -14.61 15.02 22.22
N ASP A 245 -14.88 15.94 23.15
CA ASP A 245 -14.36 17.32 23.14
C ASP A 245 -13.03 17.46 23.92
N ASP A 246 -12.24 16.37 24.02
CA ASP A 246 -10.95 16.40 24.71
C ASP A 246 -9.96 17.29 23.91
N PRO A 247 -9.51 18.43 24.49
CA PRO A 247 -8.61 19.36 23.80
C PRO A 247 -7.21 18.77 23.57
N ASN A 248 -6.87 17.67 24.22
CA ASN A 248 -5.60 16.98 24.07
C ASN A 248 -5.62 15.93 22.94
N ILE A 249 -6.79 15.65 22.33
CA ILE A 249 -6.89 14.72 21.17
C ILE A 249 -7.11 15.51 19.88
N LEU A 250 -6.08 15.59 19.07
CA LEU A 250 -6.10 16.38 17.84
C LEU A 250 -6.22 15.49 16.59
N PHE A 251 -7.24 15.72 15.77
CA PHE A 251 -7.37 15.11 14.45
C PHE A 251 -6.88 16.07 13.37
N THR A 252 -5.78 15.77 12.70
CA THR A 252 -5.21 16.64 11.65
C THR A 252 -5.81 16.41 10.27
N GLY A 253 -6.53 15.29 10.09
CA GLY A 253 -6.94 14.81 8.77
C GLY A 253 -5.74 14.27 7.97
N PHE A 254 -5.89 14.19 6.64
CA PHE A 254 -4.80 13.77 5.76
C PHE A 254 -3.73 14.87 5.66
N VAL A 255 -2.50 14.53 6.02
CA VAL A 255 -1.37 15.47 6.02
C VAL A 255 -0.45 15.26 4.81
N GLN A 256 0.05 16.35 4.26
CA GLN A 256 0.99 16.35 3.14
C GLN A 256 2.44 16.21 3.63
N VAL A 257 3.34 15.99 2.67
CA VAL A 257 4.73 15.57 2.88
C VAL A 257 5.51 16.36 3.90
N GLU A 258 5.48 17.69 3.79
CA GLU A 258 6.28 18.55 4.66
C GLU A 258 5.77 18.51 6.10
N LEU A 259 4.45 18.66 6.25
CA LEU A 259 3.78 18.57 7.53
C LEU A 259 3.93 17.18 8.17
N LEU A 260 3.84 16.11 7.34
CA LEU A 260 4.09 14.75 7.79
C LEU A 260 5.51 14.55 8.30
N SER A 261 6.49 15.11 7.59
CA SER A 261 7.90 15.04 8.01
C SER A 261 8.13 15.75 9.34
N GLU A 262 7.51 16.92 9.54
CA GLU A 262 7.59 17.62 10.83
C GLU A 262 6.89 16.86 11.95
N LEU A 263 5.68 16.31 11.69
CA LEU A 263 4.98 15.48 12.69
C LEU A 263 5.80 14.26 13.12
N TYR A 264 6.48 13.60 12.19
CA TYR A 264 7.35 12.47 12.50
C TYR A 264 8.61 12.88 13.28
N SER A 265 9.20 14.03 12.90
CA SER A 265 10.46 14.48 13.50
C SER A 265 10.34 14.92 14.94
N ASN A 266 9.16 15.39 15.32
CA ASN A 266 8.95 16.10 16.58
C ASN A 266 7.94 15.38 17.49
N ALA A 267 7.53 14.16 17.15
CA ALA A 267 6.71 13.34 18.03
C ALA A 267 7.54 12.81 19.20
N TYR A 268 6.95 12.77 20.38
CA TYR A 268 7.52 12.08 21.54
C TYR A 268 7.54 10.56 21.31
N LEU A 269 6.45 10.02 20.73
CA LEU A 269 6.27 8.60 20.40
C LEU A 269 5.38 8.47 19.15
#